data_210c4d8174b7b47dc5246f93168a7cbe
#
_entry.id   210c4d8174b7b47dc5246f93168a7cbe
#
_cell.length_a   1.000
_cell.length_b   1.000
_cell.length_c   1.000
_cell.angle_alpha   90.00
_cell.angle_beta   90.00
_cell.angle_gamma   90.00
#
_symmetry.space_group_name_H-M   'P 1'
#
loop_
_entity.id
_entity.type
_entity.pdbx_description
1 polymer ?
#
loop_
_entity_poly.entity_id
_entity_poly.type
_entity_poly.pdbx_seq_one_letter_code
_entity_poly.pdbx_strand_id
1 'polypeptide(L)'
;MSVFTKHHDALEHHETMMGPARGRLAVALDLLTDSLALVGQHGVYCRSDRFPGKPKLDIALVLEQLDDAKQLVQSAMGELKRGAEKE
;
A
#
# COMPACT_ATOMS: atom_id res chain seq x y z
N MET A 1 -16.07 1.83 -2.64
CA MET A 1 -15.74 1.40 -1.26
C MET A 1 -14.53 2.20 -0.76
N SER A 2 -14.59 2.72 0.44
CA SER A 2 -13.46 3.51 0.96
C SER A 2 -12.26 2.59 1.27
N VAL A 3 -11.07 3.17 1.28
CA VAL A 3 -9.85 2.44 1.64
C VAL A 3 -9.93 1.84 3.05
N PHE A 4 -10.60 2.52 3.97
CA PHE A 4 -10.77 2.05 5.35
C PHE A 4 -11.66 0.81 5.44
N THR A 5 -12.70 0.73 4.65
CA THR A 5 -13.59 -0.43 4.58
C THR A 5 -12.89 -1.59 3.87
N LYS A 6 -12.22 -1.29 2.77
CA LYS A 6 -11.52 -2.27 1.94
C LYS A 6 -10.41 -2.99 2.71
N HIS A 7 -9.67 -2.27 3.53
CA HIS A 7 -8.54 -2.81 4.31
C HIS A 7 -8.84 -2.89 5.80
N HIS A 8 -10.12 -3.03 6.17
CA HIS A 8 -10.58 -2.99 7.55
C HIS A 8 -9.81 -3.94 8.48
N ASP A 9 -9.67 -5.21 8.09
CA ASP A 9 -9.02 -6.21 8.96
C ASP A 9 -7.55 -5.89 9.21
N ALA A 10 -6.82 -5.53 8.17
CA ALA A 10 -5.41 -5.16 8.30
C ALA A 10 -5.24 -3.89 9.13
N LEU A 11 -6.10 -2.89 8.89
CA LEU A 11 -6.08 -1.63 9.63
C LEU A 11 -6.40 -1.86 11.11
N GLU A 12 -7.43 -2.64 11.41
CA GLU A 12 -7.79 -2.96 12.78
C GLU A 12 -6.62 -3.61 13.52
N HIS A 13 -5.99 -4.61 12.91
CA HIS A 13 -4.84 -5.29 13.50
C HIS A 13 -3.68 -4.33 13.78
N HIS A 14 -3.25 -3.59 12.78
CA HIS A 14 -2.10 -2.70 12.90
C HIS A 14 -2.38 -1.49 13.80
N GLU A 15 -3.58 -0.91 13.73
CA GLU A 15 -3.95 0.22 14.57
C GLU A 15 -4.04 -0.20 16.05
N THR A 16 -4.52 -1.41 16.32
CA THR A 16 -4.57 -1.95 17.68
C THR A 16 -3.16 -2.12 18.25
N MET A 17 -2.22 -2.56 17.43
CA MET A 17 -0.84 -2.81 17.86
C MET A 17 0.00 -1.54 17.98
N MET A 18 -0.19 -0.57 17.13
CA MET A 18 0.73 0.58 16.98
C MET A 18 0.06 1.95 17.08
N GLY A 19 -1.26 2.00 17.19
CA GLY A 19 -2.01 3.24 17.14
C GLY A 19 -2.42 3.63 15.72
N PRO A 20 -3.30 4.65 15.58
CA PRO A 20 -3.92 4.96 14.29
C PRO A 20 -2.93 5.42 13.21
N ALA A 21 -2.00 6.32 13.53
CA ALA A 21 -1.06 6.84 12.53
C ALA A 21 -0.10 5.75 12.05
N ARG A 22 0.55 5.08 12.98
CA ARG A 22 1.54 4.03 12.64
C ARG A 22 0.89 2.83 12.00
N GLY A 23 -0.31 2.45 12.46
CA GLY A 23 -1.06 1.33 11.88
C GLY A 23 -1.42 1.59 10.43
N ARG A 24 -1.89 2.78 10.10
CA ARG A 24 -2.21 3.17 8.72
C ARG A 24 -0.96 3.21 7.84
N LEU A 25 0.16 3.69 8.37
CA LEU A 25 1.44 3.66 7.65
C LEU A 25 1.93 2.25 7.40
N ALA A 26 1.74 1.33 8.35
CA ALA A 26 2.12 -0.07 8.18
C ALA A 26 1.34 -0.72 7.03
N VAL A 27 0.04 -0.50 6.96
CA VAL A 27 -0.79 -1.01 5.85
C VAL A 27 -0.37 -0.38 4.52
N ALA A 28 -0.11 0.92 4.51
CA ALA A 28 0.39 1.61 3.31
C ALA A 28 1.71 1.02 2.83
N LEU A 29 2.62 0.72 3.74
CA LEU A 29 3.90 0.11 3.42
C LEU A 29 3.72 -1.28 2.79
N ASP A 30 2.80 -2.09 3.32
CA ASP A 30 2.50 -3.41 2.75
C ASP A 30 1.99 -3.28 1.32
N LEU A 31 1.10 -2.32 1.06
CA LEU A 31 0.58 -2.07 -0.29
C LEU A 31 1.68 -1.62 -1.25
N LEU A 32 2.58 -0.75 -0.80
CA LEU A 32 3.71 -0.29 -1.60
C LEU A 32 4.68 -1.43 -1.88
N THR A 33 4.93 -2.29 -0.90
CA THR A 33 5.80 -3.46 -1.05
C THR A 33 5.23 -4.43 -2.09
N ASP A 34 3.92 -4.69 -2.03
CA ASP A 34 3.24 -5.56 -3.00
C ASP A 34 3.33 -4.98 -4.41
N SER A 35 3.10 -3.67 -4.56
CA SER A 35 3.20 -2.99 -5.86
C SER A 35 4.62 -3.04 -6.41
N LEU A 36 5.62 -2.83 -5.56
CA LEU A 36 7.03 -2.90 -5.94
C LEU A 36 7.39 -4.31 -6.41
N ALA A 37 6.91 -5.34 -5.73
CA ALA A 37 7.13 -6.73 -6.11
C ALA A 37 6.53 -7.04 -7.49
N LEU A 38 5.30 -6.59 -7.74
CA LEU A 38 4.63 -6.79 -9.03
C LEU A 38 5.40 -6.12 -10.17
N VAL A 39 5.79 -4.87 -9.99
CA VAL A 39 6.55 -4.11 -11.01
C VAL A 39 7.94 -4.72 -11.21
N GLY A 40 8.60 -5.10 -10.12
CA GLY A 40 9.93 -5.72 -10.17
C GLY A 40 9.92 -7.06 -10.90
N GLN A 41 8.97 -7.92 -10.59
CA GLN A 41 8.82 -9.21 -11.27
C GLN A 41 8.56 -9.03 -12.76
N HIS A 42 7.67 -8.10 -13.11
CA HIS A 42 7.39 -7.79 -14.52
C HIS A 42 8.65 -7.34 -15.26
N GLY A 43 9.46 -6.49 -14.62
CA GLY A 43 10.72 -6.04 -15.19
C GLY A 43 11.70 -7.19 -15.46
N VAL A 44 11.79 -8.15 -14.54
CA VAL A 44 12.63 -9.33 -14.70
C VAL A 44 12.14 -10.19 -15.88
N TYR A 45 10.85 -10.47 -15.95
CA TYR A 45 10.28 -11.27 -17.04
C TYR A 45 10.48 -10.59 -18.40
N CYS A 46 10.34 -9.28 -18.48
CA CYS A 46 10.53 -8.53 -19.73
C CYS A 46 11.97 -8.56 -20.24
N ARG A 47 12.94 -8.75 -19.36
CA ARG A 47 14.37 -8.81 -19.71
C ARG A 47 14.86 -10.21 -20.03
N SER A 48 14.07 -11.24 -19.71
CA SER A 48 14.48 -12.61 -19.87
C SER A 48 13.94 -13.22 -21.17
N ASP A 49 14.82 -13.68 -22.03
CA ASP A 49 14.46 -14.40 -23.27
C ASP A 49 13.97 -15.82 -23.00
N ARG A 50 14.06 -16.28 -21.75
CA ARG A 50 13.68 -17.64 -21.36
C ARG A 50 12.16 -17.83 -21.17
N PHE A 51 11.43 -16.73 -21.12
CA PHE A 51 9.99 -16.78 -20.87
C PHE A 51 9.23 -16.32 -22.12
N PRO A 52 8.88 -17.25 -23.03
CA PRO A 52 7.97 -16.92 -24.13
C PRO A 52 6.58 -16.65 -23.55
N GLY A 53 5.97 -15.57 -23.86
CA GLY A 53 4.68 -15.20 -23.27
C GLY A 53 4.86 -14.43 -21.97
N LYS A 54 5.49 -13.27 -22.08
CA LYS A 54 5.67 -12.35 -20.95
C LYS A 54 4.34 -12.02 -20.31
N PRO A 55 4.18 -12.22 -18.97
CA PRO A 55 2.95 -11.84 -18.31
C PRO A 55 2.76 -10.34 -18.42
N LYS A 56 1.53 -9.92 -18.69
CA LYS A 56 1.19 -8.50 -18.70
C LYS A 56 1.16 -8.00 -17.28
N LEU A 57 1.76 -6.84 -17.05
CA LEU A 57 1.63 -6.16 -15.77
C LEU A 57 0.18 -5.70 -15.60
N ASP A 58 -0.43 -6.07 -14.48
CA ASP A 58 -1.75 -5.58 -14.13
C ASP A 58 -1.62 -4.13 -13.60
N ILE A 59 -1.60 -3.20 -14.53
CA ILE A 59 -1.43 -1.78 -14.23
C ILE A 59 -2.59 -1.27 -13.36
N ALA A 60 -3.81 -1.74 -13.62
CA ALA A 60 -4.98 -1.33 -12.84
C ALA A 60 -4.83 -1.71 -11.36
N LEU A 61 -4.34 -2.92 -11.08
CA LEU A 61 -4.09 -3.36 -9.71
C LEU A 61 -3.00 -2.54 -9.04
N VAL A 62 -1.89 -2.28 -9.74
CA VAL A 62 -0.79 -1.48 -9.22
C VAL A 62 -1.26 -0.05 -8.89
N LEU A 63 -2.00 0.58 -9.79
CA LEU A 63 -2.52 1.93 -9.57
C LEU A 63 -3.50 1.96 -8.40
N GLU A 64 -4.35 0.95 -8.25
CA GLU A 64 -5.28 0.83 -7.13
C GLU A 64 -4.53 0.72 -5.81
N GLN A 65 -3.52 -0.14 -5.73
CA GLN A 65 -2.70 -0.31 -4.52
C GLN A 65 -1.96 0.99 -4.16
N LEU A 66 -1.39 1.67 -5.15
CA LEU A 66 -0.69 2.94 -4.93
C LEU A 66 -1.64 4.04 -4.46
N ASP A 67 -2.83 4.10 -5.03
CA ASP A 67 -3.84 5.08 -4.61
C ASP A 67 -4.33 4.80 -3.18
N ASP A 68 -4.58 3.55 -2.85
CA ASP A 68 -4.96 3.14 -1.50
C ASP A 68 -3.86 3.52 -0.49
N ALA A 69 -2.59 3.24 -0.83
CA ALA A 69 -1.46 3.60 0.02
C ALA A 69 -1.37 5.11 0.22
N LYS A 70 -1.58 5.89 -0.83
CA LYS A 70 -1.59 7.35 -0.77
C LYS A 70 -2.65 7.86 0.19
N GLN A 71 -3.87 7.34 0.11
CA GLN A 71 -4.97 7.73 1.00
C GLN A 71 -4.65 7.42 2.46
N LEU A 72 -4.05 6.25 2.73
CA LEU A 72 -3.66 5.86 4.08
C LEU A 72 -2.54 6.75 4.62
N VAL A 73 -1.56 7.10 3.79
CA VAL A 73 -0.49 8.03 4.18
C VAL A 73 -1.05 9.40 4.52
N GLN A 74 -1.96 9.91 3.70
CA GLN A 74 -2.61 11.21 3.95
C GLN A 74 -3.39 11.21 5.26
N SER A 75 -4.11 10.12 5.53
CA SER A 75 -4.85 9.95 6.79
C SER A 75 -3.90 9.90 7.99
N ALA A 76 -2.78 9.17 7.88
CA ALA A 76 -1.77 9.10 8.94
C ALA A 76 -1.13 10.45 9.21
N MET A 77 -0.87 11.23 8.16
CA MET A 77 -0.34 12.59 8.30
C MET A 77 -1.30 13.48 9.10
N GLY A 78 -2.60 13.36 8.86
CA GLY A 78 -3.61 14.08 9.63
C GLY A 78 -3.59 13.72 11.11
N GLU A 79 -3.46 12.43 11.41
CA GLU A 79 -3.36 11.95 12.80
C GLU A 79 -2.09 12.46 13.49
N LEU A 80 -0.96 12.46 12.78
CA LEU A 80 0.31 12.96 13.32
C LEU A 80 0.23 14.47 13.61
N LYS A 81 -0.39 15.22 12.74
CA LYS A 81 -0.60 16.67 12.94
C LYS A 81 -1.46 16.95 14.17
N ARG A 82 -2.53 16.19 14.35
CA ARG A 82 -3.40 16.33 15.53
C ARG A 82 -2.66 15.99 16.81
N GLY A 83 -1.83 14.96 16.79
CA GLY A 83 -0.98 14.58 17.92
C GLY A 83 0.01 15.69 18.29
N ALA A 84 0.65 16.28 17.29
CA ALA A 84 1.60 17.38 17.49
C ALA A 84 0.91 18.63 18.08
N GLU A 85 -0.30 18.94 17.64
CA GLU A 85 -1.08 20.08 18.14
C GLU A 85 -1.49 19.94 19.60
N LYS A 86 -1.58 18.71 20.10
CA LYS A 86 -1.95 18.43 21.50
C LYS A 86 -0.75 18.48 22.45
N GLU A 87 0.44 18.46 21.91
CA GLU A 87 1.66 18.59 22.71
C GLU A 87 2.00 20.07 22.96
#